data_e67a6e4afcbb6fc082f3ea9cce56e17d
#
_entry.id   e67a6e4afcbb6fc082f3ea9cce56e17d
#
_cell.length_a   1.000
_cell.length_b   1.000
_cell.length_c   1.000
_cell.angle_alpha   90.00
_cell.angle_beta   90.00
_cell.angle_gamma   90.00
#
_symmetry.space_group_name_H-M   'P 1'
#
loop_
_entity.id
_entity.type
_entity.pdbx_description
1 polymer ?
#
loop_
_entity_poly.entity_id
_entity_poly.type
_entity_poly.pdbx_seq_one_letter_code
_entity_poly.pdbx_strand_id
1 'polypeptide(L)'
;MAEEKKGFFSRLVAGLEKTRKAVVYGLDDLFNGPGEVDDDFYDELEEILITGDVGVRATEEILEELRAMTEERHVRARSACRDLLIESIKSRMDLGENAYDFEKTPSVLLLIGVNGVGKTTTAGKMAAQAKADGRRVLLAGADTFRAAAIEQLEAWSQRAGVEMVKATAGADPAAVVFDACQASRARRTDLLICDTAGRLHNKKNLMEELRKIDRVVQRELPEYRRETLLVLDGTTGQNAIEQAKEFGDICDISGVVLTKLDGSAKGGVAIAIQAELKLPVKYIGVGEKIDDLRKFDAGQYVEALFARKPDRESEEEA
;
A
#
# COMPACT_ATOMS: atom_id res chain seq x y z
N MET A 1 -17.55 -10.05 -10.58
CA MET A 1 -17.39 -9.02 -9.52
C MET A 1 -17.57 -9.56 -8.09
N ALA A 2 -18.68 -10.21 -7.72
CA ALA A 2 -18.86 -10.74 -6.35
C ALA A 2 -17.93 -11.93 -6.02
N GLU A 3 -17.73 -12.86 -6.95
CA GLU A 3 -16.80 -13.99 -6.79
C GLU A 3 -15.34 -13.57 -6.77
N GLU A 4 -14.96 -12.57 -7.55
CA GLU A 4 -13.59 -12.03 -7.55
C GLU A 4 -13.27 -11.31 -6.24
N LYS A 5 -14.24 -10.60 -5.65
CA LYS A 5 -14.09 -9.98 -4.32
C LYS A 5 -13.92 -11.03 -3.23
N LYS A 6 -14.71 -12.13 -3.27
CA LYS A 6 -14.54 -13.26 -2.33
C LYS A 6 -13.17 -13.91 -2.47
N GLY A 7 -12.70 -14.16 -3.69
CA GLY A 7 -11.39 -14.75 -3.94
C GLY A 7 -10.22 -13.86 -3.50
N PHE A 8 -10.34 -12.53 -3.61
CA PHE A 8 -9.31 -11.60 -3.11
C PHE A 8 -9.34 -11.53 -1.58
N PHE A 9 -10.51 -11.40 -0.97
CA PHE A 9 -10.64 -11.38 0.49
C PHE A 9 -10.04 -12.64 1.13
N SER A 10 -10.28 -13.83 0.55
CA SER A 10 -9.65 -15.07 1.03
C SER A 10 -8.12 -15.03 0.91
N ARG A 11 -7.57 -14.46 -0.17
CA ARG A 11 -6.11 -14.28 -0.31
C ARG A 11 -5.56 -13.24 0.65
N LEU A 12 -6.31 -12.15 0.91
CA LEU A 12 -5.93 -11.14 1.91
C LEU A 12 -5.90 -11.76 3.31
N VAL A 13 -6.92 -12.51 3.69
CA VAL A 13 -6.97 -13.24 4.97
C VAL A 13 -5.81 -14.23 5.08
N ALA A 14 -5.53 -15.00 4.01
CA ALA A 14 -4.38 -15.91 3.98
C ALA A 14 -3.04 -15.16 4.03
N GLY A 15 -2.92 -14.04 3.32
CA GLY A 15 -1.73 -13.18 3.34
C GLY A 15 -1.47 -12.58 4.71
N LEU A 16 -2.50 -12.17 5.43
CA LEU A 16 -2.42 -11.63 6.78
C LEU A 16 -2.40 -12.71 7.88
N GLU A 17 -2.41 -14.00 7.55
CA GLU A 17 -2.49 -15.08 8.55
C GLU A 17 -1.37 -15.03 9.59
N LYS A 18 -0.14 -14.71 9.17
CA LYS A 18 0.99 -14.57 10.09
C LYS A 18 0.82 -13.39 11.05
N THR A 19 0.34 -12.26 10.53
CA THR A 19 0.01 -11.07 11.35
C THR A 19 -1.14 -11.40 12.31
N ARG A 20 -2.17 -12.07 11.82
CA ARG A 20 -3.29 -12.51 12.63
C ARG A 20 -2.86 -13.42 13.77
N LYS A 21 -1.97 -14.38 13.52
CA LYS A 21 -1.44 -15.24 14.60
C LYS A 21 -0.71 -14.44 15.68
N ALA A 22 -0.01 -13.38 15.31
CA ALA A 22 0.70 -12.53 16.27
C ALA A 22 -0.24 -11.61 17.07
N VAL A 23 -1.27 -11.05 16.43
CA VAL A 23 -2.15 -10.03 17.00
C VAL A 23 -3.49 -10.62 17.49
N VAL A 24 -4.13 -11.48 16.68
CA VAL A 24 -5.52 -11.89 16.92
C VAL A 24 -5.65 -12.88 18.06
N TYR A 25 -4.64 -13.73 18.32
CA TYR A 25 -4.74 -14.63 19.48
C TYR A 25 -4.78 -13.84 20.79
N GLY A 26 -3.92 -12.83 20.95
CA GLY A 26 -3.97 -11.93 22.10
C GLY A 26 -5.30 -11.17 22.17
N LEU A 27 -5.77 -10.63 21.04
CA LEU A 27 -7.03 -9.88 20.98
C LEU A 27 -8.25 -10.77 21.27
N ASP A 28 -8.32 -11.98 20.70
CA ASP A 28 -9.46 -12.88 20.96
C ASP A 28 -9.52 -13.29 22.43
N ASP A 29 -8.38 -13.57 23.06
CA ASP A 29 -8.30 -13.89 24.49
C ASP A 29 -8.66 -12.67 25.34
N LEU A 30 -8.19 -11.47 25.00
CA LEU A 30 -8.48 -10.22 25.69
C LEU A 30 -9.97 -9.85 25.62
N PHE A 31 -10.57 -9.88 24.42
CA PHE A 31 -11.97 -9.46 24.22
C PHE A 31 -12.99 -10.51 24.70
N ASN A 32 -12.66 -11.80 24.66
CA ASN A 32 -13.54 -12.87 25.13
C ASN A 32 -13.24 -13.28 26.59
N GLY A 33 -12.18 -12.71 27.18
CA GLY A 33 -11.83 -12.96 28.58
C GLY A 33 -12.84 -12.41 29.56
N PRO A 34 -12.84 -12.91 30.81
CA PRO A 34 -13.66 -12.36 31.89
C PRO A 34 -13.12 -10.97 32.27
N GLY A 35 -14.03 -10.05 32.61
CA GLY A 35 -13.69 -8.72 33.13
C GLY A 35 -14.42 -7.59 32.41
N GLU A 36 -14.23 -6.40 32.94
CA GLU A 36 -14.72 -5.15 32.35
C GLU A 36 -13.58 -4.46 31.57
N VAL A 37 -13.93 -3.39 30.87
CA VAL A 37 -12.99 -2.47 30.24
C VAL A 37 -12.43 -1.56 31.31
N ASP A 38 -11.23 -1.87 31.77
CA ASP A 38 -10.48 -1.18 32.83
C ASP A 38 -9.08 -0.77 32.31
N ASP A 39 -8.25 -0.19 33.18
CA ASP A 39 -6.91 0.23 32.77
C ASP A 39 -6.02 -0.96 32.38
N ASP A 40 -6.12 -2.08 33.09
CA ASP A 40 -5.36 -3.30 32.76
C ASP A 40 -5.75 -3.83 31.37
N PHE A 41 -7.03 -3.73 30.97
CA PHE A 41 -7.48 -4.06 29.62
C PHE A 41 -6.82 -3.18 28.56
N TYR A 42 -6.69 -1.88 28.80
CA TYR A 42 -6.05 -0.98 27.84
C TYR A 42 -4.55 -1.20 27.74
N ASP A 43 -3.88 -1.48 28.86
CA ASP A 43 -2.44 -1.78 28.87
C ASP A 43 -2.13 -3.06 28.08
N GLU A 44 -2.95 -4.10 28.26
CA GLU A 44 -2.82 -5.35 27.50
C GLU A 44 -3.12 -5.14 26.00
N LEU A 45 -4.15 -4.34 25.67
CA LEU A 45 -4.47 -3.98 24.29
C LEU A 45 -3.34 -3.19 23.61
N GLU A 46 -2.71 -2.27 24.35
CA GLU A 46 -1.53 -1.51 23.88
C GLU A 46 -0.38 -2.46 23.48
N GLU A 47 -0.03 -3.39 24.35
CA GLU A 47 1.03 -4.36 24.09
C GLU A 47 0.75 -5.20 22.85
N ILE A 48 -0.49 -5.66 22.68
CA ILE A 48 -0.91 -6.44 21.51
C ILE A 48 -0.79 -5.63 20.22
N LEU A 49 -1.27 -4.38 20.18
CA LEU A 49 -1.22 -3.52 19.01
C LEU A 49 0.23 -3.16 18.61
N ILE A 50 1.09 -2.85 19.58
CA ILE A 50 2.51 -2.56 19.34
C ILE A 50 3.21 -3.80 18.80
N THR A 51 2.98 -4.97 19.39
CA THR A 51 3.54 -6.25 18.92
C THR A 51 3.08 -6.58 17.51
N GLY A 52 1.90 -6.11 17.11
CA GLY A 52 1.33 -6.22 15.75
C GLY A 52 1.89 -5.23 14.74
N ASP A 53 2.95 -4.48 15.05
CA ASP A 53 3.55 -3.43 14.20
C ASP A 53 2.61 -2.25 13.89
N VAL A 54 1.58 -2.00 14.72
CA VAL A 54 0.72 -0.80 14.60
C VAL A 54 1.52 0.47 14.91
N GLY A 55 2.59 0.35 15.70
CA GLY A 55 3.44 1.46 16.12
C GLY A 55 2.90 2.20 17.36
N VAL A 56 3.82 2.72 18.17
CA VAL A 56 3.48 3.32 19.47
C VAL A 56 2.51 4.49 19.31
N ARG A 57 2.84 5.45 18.45
CA ARG A 57 2.02 6.65 18.26
C ARG A 57 0.61 6.34 17.75
N ALA A 58 0.50 5.44 16.76
CA ALA A 58 -0.80 5.04 16.22
C ALA A 58 -1.62 4.31 17.29
N THR A 59 -0.98 3.48 18.10
CA THR A 59 -1.63 2.76 19.20
C THR A 59 -2.15 3.73 20.25
N GLU A 60 -1.35 4.70 20.71
CA GLU A 60 -1.78 5.74 21.64
C GLU A 60 -3.02 6.50 21.14
N GLU A 61 -2.98 6.98 19.87
CA GLU A 61 -4.11 7.69 19.27
C GLU A 61 -5.38 6.81 19.15
N ILE A 62 -5.23 5.50 18.86
CA ILE A 62 -6.35 4.54 18.79
C ILE A 62 -6.95 4.30 20.18
N LEU A 63 -6.11 4.10 21.19
CA LEU A 63 -6.56 3.84 22.57
C LEU A 63 -7.25 5.06 23.17
N GLU A 64 -6.75 6.28 22.93
CA GLU A 64 -7.38 7.51 23.37
C GLU A 64 -8.79 7.66 22.78
N GLU A 65 -8.96 7.43 21.49
CA GLU A 65 -10.27 7.46 20.83
C GLU A 65 -11.17 6.35 21.36
N LEU A 66 -10.63 5.13 21.55
CA LEU A 66 -11.39 4.00 22.06
C LEU A 66 -11.90 4.25 23.48
N ARG A 67 -11.07 4.86 24.35
CA ARG A 67 -11.49 5.28 25.71
C ARG A 67 -12.67 6.26 25.62
N ALA A 68 -12.57 7.28 24.78
CA ALA A 68 -13.64 8.25 24.57
C ALA A 68 -14.94 7.59 24.06
N MET A 69 -14.83 6.67 23.07
CA MET A 69 -16.00 5.95 22.54
C MET A 69 -16.65 5.02 23.57
N THR A 70 -15.85 4.34 24.41
CA THR A 70 -16.38 3.45 25.46
C THR A 70 -17.09 4.22 26.56
N GLU A 71 -16.57 5.39 26.95
CA GLU A 71 -17.23 6.29 27.91
C GLU A 71 -18.52 6.87 27.35
N GLU A 72 -18.50 7.41 26.12
CA GLU A 72 -19.68 8.02 25.48
C GLU A 72 -20.81 7.01 25.29
N ARG A 73 -20.49 5.78 24.88
CA ARG A 73 -21.46 4.72 24.59
C ARG A 73 -21.75 3.82 25.83
N HIS A 74 -21.14 4.14 26.97
CA HIS A 74 -21.29 3.38 28.24
C HIS A 74 -20.96 1.88 28.10
N VAL A 75 -19.96 1.56 27.28
CA VAL A 75 -19.52 0.19 27.02
C VAL A 75 -18.61 -0.28 28.16
N ARG A 76 -19.02 -1.38 28.86
CA ARG A 76 -18.23 -2.00 29.91
C ARG A 76 -17.74 -3.40 29.55
N ALA A 77 -18.45 -4.09 28.69
CA ALA A 77 -18.07 -5.44 28.29
C ALA A 77 -16.92 -5.42 27.28
N ARG A 78 -15.85 -6.17 27.53
CA ARG A 78 -14.68 -6.30 26.64
C ARG A 78 -15.09 -6.72 25.21
N SER A 79 -16.04 -7.65 25.07
CA SER A 79 -16.53 -8.11 23.78
C SER A 79 -17.17 -7.02 22.90
N ALA A 80 -17.87 -6.05 23.53
CA ALA A 80 -18.45 -4.92 22.80
C ALA A 80 -17.40 -3.86 22.44
N CYS A 81 -16.31 -3.76 23.20
CA CYS A 81 -15.20 -2.87 22.92
C CYS A 81 -14.46 -3.25 21.62
N ARG A 82 -14.47 -4.52 21.22
CA ARG A 82 -13.87 -4.99 19.95
C ARG A 82 -14.47 -4.28 18.74
N ASP A 83 -15.79 -4.16 18.68
CA ASP A 83 -16.44 -3.53 17.52
C ASP A 83 -16.11 -2.03 17.44
N LEU A 84 -15.94 -1.38 18.59
CA LEU A 84 -15.48 0.01 18.67
C LEU A 84 -14.04 0.16 18.19
N LEU A 85 -13.14 -0.76 18.56
CA LEU A 85 -11.76 -0.76 18.06
C LEU A 85 -11.73 -0.89 16.53
N ILE A 86 -12.51 -1.81 15.97
CA ILE A 86 -12.62 -2.00 14.52
C ILE A 86 -13.17 -0.74 13.86
N GLU A 87 -14.18 -0.10 14.42
CA GLU A 87 -14.78 1.14 13.93
C GLU A 87 -13.75 2.28 13.93
N SER A 88 -13.02 2.49 15.02
CA SER A 88 -11.97 3.50 15.15
C SER A 88 -10.87 3.30 14.09
N ILE A 89 -10.34 2.08 13.95
CA ILE A 89 -9.30 1.80 12.97
C ILE A 89 -9.82 2.00 11.53
N LYS A 90 -11.03 1.54 11.21
CA LYS A 90 -11.63 1.73 9.88
C LYS A 90 -11.78 3.21 9.53
N SER A 91 -12.27 4.03 10.46
CA SER A 91 -12.47 5.46 10.21
C SER A 91 -11.16 6.20 9.92
N ARG A 92 -10.08 5.82 10.61
CA ARG A 92 -8.73 6.37 10.42
C ARG A 92 -8.10 5.97 9.08
N MET A 93 -8.48 4.81 8.55
CA MET A 93 -7.94 4.27 7.30
C MET A 93 -8.79 4.61 6.07
N ASP A 94 -9.88 5.34 6.21
CA ASP A 94 -10.70 5.77 5.08
C ASP A 94 -9.93 6.78 4.20
N LEU A 95 -9.88 6.48 2.90
CA LEU A 95 -9.16 7.30 1.92
C LEU A 95 -9.99 8.45 1.35
N GLY A 96 -11.29 8.46 1.64
CA GLY A 96 -12.25 9.36 1.00
C GLY A 96 -12.50 9.06 -0.48
N GLU A 97 -13.52 9.72 -1.04
CA GLU A 97 -14.03 9.44 -2.39
C GLU A 97 -13.04 9.78 -3.53
N ASN A 98 -12.12 10.72 -3.29
CA ASN A 98 -11.24 11.30 -4.33
C ASN A 98 -9.88 10.60 -4.45
N ALA A 99 -9.62 9.57 -3.65
CA ALA A 99 -8.32 8.90 -3.57
C ALA A 99 -7.83 8.34 -4.93
N TYR A 100 -8.76 7.97 -5.81
CA TYR A 100 -8.49 7.34 -7.10
C TYR A 100 -8.95 8.18 -8.30
N ASP A 101 -9.16 9.48 -8.14
CA ASP A 101 -9.58 10.35 -9.26
C ASP A 101 -8.58 10.39 -10.41
N PHE A 102 -7.31 10.11 -10.14
CA PHE A 102 -6.29 9.98 -11.18
C PHE A 102 -6.56 8.85 -12.18
N GLU A 103 -7.40 7.90 -11.84
CA GLU A 103 -7.80 6.84 -12.75
C GLU A 103 -8.88 7.28 -13.75
N LYS A 104 -9.58 8.37 -13.45
CA LYS A 104 -10.67 8.93 -14.27
C LYS A 104 -10.18 9.98 -15.27
N THR A 105 -8.94 10.45 -15.13
CA THR A 105 -8.35 11.53 -15.94
C THR A 105 -7.00 11.09 -16.52
N PRO A 106 -6.49 11.75 -17.58
CA PRO A 106 -5.12 11.52 -18.02
C PRO A 106 -4.14 11.80 -16.88
N SER A 107 -3.25 10.84 -16.62
CA SER A 107 -2.41 10.88 -15.43
C SER A 107 -1.01 10.33 -15.66
N VAL A 108 -0.04 10.87 -14.91
CA VAL A 108 1.31 10.32 -14.78
C VAL A 108 1.48 9.77 -13.38
N LEU A 109 1.90 8.53 -13.30
CA LEU A 109 2.17 7.81 -12.07
C LEU A 109 3.66 7.57 -11.91
N LEU A 110 4.28 8.17 -10.90
CA LEU A 110 5.67 7.92 -10.52
C LEU A 110 5.70 6.86 -9.42
N LEU A 111 6.37 5.74 -9.67
CA LEU A 111 6.60 4.70 -8.66
C LEU A 111 7.99 4.88 -8.06
N ILE A 112 8.04 5.23 -6.78
CA ILE A 112 9.27 5.46 -6.03
C ILE A 112 9.38 4.43 -4.88
N GLY A 113 10.57 4.31 -4.28
CA GLY A 113 10.84 3.38 -3.18
C GLY A 113 12.19 2.70 -3.34
N VAL A 114 12.66 2.00 -2.33
CA VAL A 114 13.98 1.33 -2.35
C VAL A 114 14.01 0.15 -3.34
N ASN A 115 15.20 -0.37 -3.62
CA ASN A 115 15.32 -1.55 -4.47
C ASN A 115 14.73 -2.79 -3.78
N GLY A 116 14.07 -3.65 -4.57
CA GLY A 116 13.51 -4.92 -4.08
C GLY A 116 12.13 -4.84 -3.45
N VAL A 117 11.54 -3.64 -3.27
CA VAL A 117 10.18 -3.49 -2.71
C VAL A 117 9.05 -3.83 -3.70
N GLY A 118 9.36 -4.05 -4.97
CA GLY A 118 8.35 -4.46 -5.96
C GLY A 118 7.85 -3.35 -6.89
N LYS A 119 8.59 -2.24 -7.08
CA LYS A 119 8.19 -1.15 -7.99
C LYS A 119 7.88 -1.63 -9.41
N THR A 120 8.83 -2.33 -10.05
CA THR A 120 8.68 -2.85 -11.41
C THR A 120 7.50 -3.82 -11.55
N THR A 121 7.31 -4.70 -10.55
CA THR A 121 6.16 -5.62 -10.49
C THR A 121 4.85 -4.84 -10.32
N THR A 122 4.83 -3.83 -9.47
CA THR A 122 3.68 -2.94 -9.27
C THR A 122 3.34 -2.19 -10.57
N ALA A 123 4.34 -1.62 -11.26
CA ALA A 123 4.15 -0.96 -12.55
C ALA A 123 3.46 -1.89 -13.56
N GLY A 124 3.97 -3.12 -13.68
CA GLY A 124 3.41 -4.12 -14.59
C GLY A 124 1.98 -4.53 -14.26
N LYS A 125 1.69 -4.76 -12.98
CA LYS A 125 0.35 -5.12 -12.51
C LYS A 125 -0.66 -3.99 -12.72
N MET A 126 -0.29 -2.75 -12.35
CA MET A 126 -1.14 -1.57 -12.57
C MET A 126 -1.39 -1.31 -14.06
N ALA A 127 -0.36 -1.50 -14.91
CA ALA A 127 -0.49 -1.36 -16.35
C ALA A 127 -1.48 -2.39 -16.93
N ALA A 128 -1.39 -3.65 -16.50
CA ALA A 128 -2.28 -4.71 -16.94
C ALA A 128 -3.73 -4.45 -16.52
N GLN A 129 -3.97 -4.02 -15.28
CA GLN A 129 -5.29 -3.69 -14.78
C GLN A 129 -5.89 -2.48 -15.51
N ALA A 130 -5.13 -1.39 -15.63
CA ALA A 130 -5.59 -0.20 -16.36
C ALA A 130 -5.90 -0.50 -17.84
N LYS A 131 -5.13 -1.38 -18.48
CA LYS A 131 -5.40 -1.87 -19.84
C LYS A 131 -6.68 -2.68 -19.92
N ALA A 132 -6.93 -3.56 -18.94
CA ALA A 132 -8.17 -4.33 -18.84
C ALA A 132 -9.39 -3.42 -18.64
N ASP A 133 -9.23 -2.30 -17.94
CA ASP A 133 -10.25 -1.25 -17.79
C ASP A 133 -10.42 -0.37 -19.06
N GLY A 134 -9.75 -0.72 -20.16
CA GLY A 134 -9.87 -0.04 -21.46
C GLY A 134 -9.02 1.23 -21.59
N ARG A 135 -8.10 1.53 -20.65
CA ARG A 135 -7.23 2.70 -20.71
C ARG A 135 -6.05 2.47 -21.66
N ARG A 136 -5.63 3.52 -22.34
CA ARG A 136 -4.37 3.56 -23.12
C ARG A 136 -3.22 3.81 -22.16
N VAL A 137 -2.38 2.79 -21.97
CA VAL A 137 -1.29 2.81 -20.98
C VAL A 137 0.07 2.82 -21.70
N LEU A 138 1.00 3.58 -21.14
CA LEU A 138 2.42 3.59 -21.55
C LEU A 138 3.29 3.39 -20.31
N LEU A 139 4.30 2.54 -20.41
CA LEU A 139 5.32 2.35 -19.39
C LEU A 139 6.59 3.13 -19.74
N ALA A 140 7.26 3.71 -18.72
CA ALA A 140 8.57 4.32 -18.85
C ALA A 140 9.58 3.62 -17.92
N GLY A 141 10.62 3.03 -18.50
CA GLY A 141 11.69 2.35 -17.77
C GLY A 141 12.76 3.33 -17.30
N ALA A 142 12.51 4.06 -16.22
CA ALA A 142 13.41 5.06 -15.67
C ALA A 142 14.41 4.50 -14.63
N ASP A 143 14.37 3.20 -14.28
CA ASP A 143 15.47 2.52 -13.55
C ASP A 143 16.57 2.11 -14.56
N THR A 144 17.25 3.10 -15.10
CA THR A 144 18.25 2.91 -16.16
C THR A 144 19.57 2.33 -15.66
N PHE A 145 19.81 2.32 -14.37
CA PHE A 145 21.05 1.80 -13.78
C PHE A 145 21.07 0.28 -13.70
N ARG A 146 19.92 -0.35 -13.75
CA ARG A 146 19.77 -1.80 -13.63
C ARG A 146 19.24 -2.39 -14.92
N ALA A 147 20.14 -2.98 -15.73
CA ALA A 147 19.75 -3.64 -16.98
C ALA A 147 18.61 -4.66 -16.74
N ALA A 148 18.73 -5.47 -15.69
CA ALA A 148 17.70 -6.44 -15.31
C ALA A 148 16.34 -5.79 -14.95
N ALA A 149 16.30 -4.54 -14.46
CA ALA A 149 15.03 -3.84 -14.20
C ALA A 149 14.35 -3.44 -15.52
N ILE A 150 15.12 -2.98 -16.48
CA ILE A 150 14.59 -2.66 -17.84
C ILE A 150 14.03 -3.93 -18.49
N GLU A 151 14.76 -5.04 -18.46
CA GLU A 151 14.32 -6.34 -19.01
C GLU A 151 13.06 -6.86 -18.28
N GLN A 152 13.02 -6.72 -16.96
CA GLN A 152 11.85 -7.10 -16.15
C GLN A 152 10.62 -6.27 -16.51
N LEU A 153 10.77 -4.95 -16.67
CA LEU A 153 9.66 -4.07 -17.05
C LEU A 153 9.20 -4.37 -18.48
N GLU A 154 10.11 -4.72 -19.38
CA GLU A 154 9.79 -5.14 -20.74
C GLU A 154 8.96 -6.43 -20.75
N ALA A 155 9.35 -7.42 -19.96
CA ALA A 155 8.57 -8.65 -19.80
C ALA A 155 7.15 -8.36 -19.27
N TRP A 156 7.02 -7.42 -18.33
CA TRP A 156 5.71 -6.95 -17.85
C TRP A 156 4.93 -6.22 -18.95
N SER A 157 5.57 -5.35 -19.73
CA SER A 157 4.91 -4.64 -20.83
C SER A 157 4.32 -5.61 -21.86
N GLN A 158 5.09 -6.63 -22.24
CA GLN A 158 4.65 -7.70 -23.15
C GLN A 158 3.47 -8.49 -22.55
N ARG A 159 3.58 -8.88 -21.26
CA ARG A 159 2.52 -9.64 -20.57
C ARG A 159 1.23 -8.83 -20.43
N ALA A 160 1.33 -7.54 -20.16
CA ALA A 160 0.19 -6.63 -20.04
C ALA A 160 -0.34 -6.18 -21.43
N GLY A 161 0.39 -6.41 -22.52
CA GLY A 161 0.04 -5.94 -23.85
C GLY A 161 0.06 -4.41 -23.97
N VAL A 162 0.95 -3.73 -23.25
CA VAL A 162 1.13 -2.27 -23.27
C VAL A 162 2.48 -1.90 -23.86
N GLU A 163 2.58 -0.69 -24.39
CA GLU A 163 3.84 -0.19 -24.93
C GLU A 163 4.76 0.32 -23.81
N MET A 164 6.07 0.33 -24.09
CA MET A 164 7.09 0.81 -23.18
C MET A 164 8.09 1.72 -23.90
N VAL A 165 8.44 2.83 -23.26
CA VAL A 165 9.61 3.64 -23.61
C VAL A 165 10.76 3.21 -22.71
N LYS A 166 11.87 2.82 -23.34
CA LYS A 166 13.11 2.40 -22.66
C LYS A 166 14.32 3.03 -23.36
N ALA A 167 15.40 3.15 -22.62
CA ALA A 167 16.70 3.50 -23.16
C ALA A 167 17.72 2.41 -22.82
N THR A 168 18.94 2.56 -23.32
CA THR A 168 20.07 1.71 -22.95
C THR A 168 20.42 1.90 -21.48
N ALA A 169 20.97 0.87 -20.86
CA ALA A 169 21.46 0.96 -19.48
C ALA A 169 22.48 2.11 -19.33
N GLY A 170 22.35 2.88 -18.26
CA GLY A 170 23.16 4.05 -17.98
C GLY A 170 22.68 5.37 -18.61
N ALA A 171 21.58 5.36 -19.38
CA ALA A 171 20.97 6.59 -19.87
C ALA A 171 20.45 7.47 -18.70
N ASP A 172 20.28 8.77 -18.95
CA ASP A 172 19.66 9.68 -17.98
C ASP A 172 18.19 9.32 -17.77
N PRO A 173 17.75 8.95 -16.55
CA PRO A 173 16.35 8.62 -16.26
C PRO A 173 15.37 9.71 -16.69
N ALA A 174 15.74 10.98 -16.50
CA ALA A 174 14.88 12.10 -16.88
C ALA A 174 14.73 12.25 -18.40
N ALA A 175 15.71 11.82 -19.19
CA ALA A 175 15.59 11.77 -20.65
C ALA A 175 14.59 10.68 -21.09
N VAL A 176 14.62 9.52 -20.45
CA VAL A 176 13.64 8.44 -20.70
C VAL A 176 12.22 8.92 -20.39
N VAL A 177 12.04 9.60 -19.26
CA VAL A 177 10.73 10.15 -18.90
C VAL A 177 10.31 11.26 -19.85
N PHE A 178 11.23 12.10 -20.33
CA PHE A 178 10.94 13.09 -21.37
C PHE A 178 10.40 12.43 -22.64
N ASP A 179 11.09 11.42 -23.15
CA ASP A 179 10.67 10.68 -24.34
C ASP A 179 9.30 10.00 -24.13
N ALA A 180 9.07 9.47 -22.93
CA ALA A 180 7.79 8.88 -22.55
C ALA A 180 6.66 9.93 -22.48
N CYS A 181 6.92 11.14 -22.01
CA CYS A 181 5.96 12.24 -22.03
C CYS A 181 5.60 12.65 -23.46
N GLN A 182 6.60 12.76 -24.37
CA GLN A 182 6.37 13.07 -25.78
C GLN A 182 5.54 11.97 -26.47
N ALA A 183 5.88 10.70 -26.20
CA ALA A 183 5.13 9.56 -26.70
C ALA A 183 3.67 9.54 -26.14
N SER A 184 3.49 9.84 -24.85
CA SER A 184 2.18 9.94 -24.21
C SER A 184 1.29 10.99 -24.87
N ARG A 185 1.84 12.18 -25.11
CA ARG A 185 1.11 13.26 -25.78
C ARG A 185 0.72 12.85 -27.20
N ALA A 186 1.66 12.31 -27.99
CA ALA A 186 1.43 11.89 -29.38
C ALA A 186 0.37 10.78 -29.47
N ARG A 187 0.36 9.83 -28.54
CA ARG A 187 -0.55 8.68 -28.51
C ARG A 187 -1.81 8.95 -27.71
N ARG A 188 -1.92 10.10 -27.06
CA ARG A 188 -3.02 10.47 -26.15
C ARG A 188 -3.27 9.39 -25.11
N THR A 189 -2.21 8.97 -24.41
CA THR A 189 -2.32 7.94 -23.38
C THR A 189 -3.16 8.44 -22.21
N ASP A 190 -3.90 7.54 -21.58
CA ASP A 190 -4.73 7.86 -20.40
C ASP A 190 -3.91 7.66 -19.10
N LEU A 191 -2.85 6.85 -19.16
CA LEU A 191 -1.97 6.60 -18.02
C LEU A 191 -0.52 6.36 -18.47
N LEU A 192 0.39 7.21 -18.00
CA LEU A 192 1.84 6.99 -18.08
C LEU A 192 2.32 6.50 -16.72
N ILE A 193 2.97 5.33 -16.67
CA ILE A 193 3.57 4.79 -15.44
C ILE A 193 5.09 4.79 -15.58
N CYS A 194 5.79 5.49 -14.67
CA CYS A 194 7.23 5.60 -14.63
C CYS A 194 7.79 4.72 -13.49
N ASP A 195 8.54 3.67 -13.85
CA ASP A 195 9.30 2.84 -12.90
C ASP A 195 10.66 3.47 -12.66
N THR A 196 10.93 3.98 -11.45
CA THR A 196 12.15 4.74 -11.13
C THR A 196 13.18 3.90 -10.38
N ALA A 197 14.41 4.40 -10.33
CA ALA A 197 15.46 3.81 -9.49
C ALA A 197 15.12 3.91 -7.99
N GLY A 198 15.74 3.04 -7.17
CA GLY A 198 15.47 2.97 -5.73
C GLY A 198 16.73 2.92 -4.86
N ARG A 199 17.79 3.66 -5.23
CA ARG A 199 19.10 3.63 -4.57
C ARG A 199 19.18 4.60 -3.40
N LEU A 200 18.45 4.30 -2.31
CA LEU A 200 18.36 5.18 -1.13
C LEU A 200 19.71 5.39 -0.43
N HIS A 201 20.65 4.41 -0.51
CA HIS A 201 22.01 4.56 0.02
C HIS A 201 22.79 5.73 -0.62
N ASN A 202 22.37 6.22 -1.79
CA ASN A 202 22.86 7.45 -2.41
C ASN A 202 21.73 8.50 -2.44
N LYS A 203 21.21 8.83 -1.26
CA LYS A 203 20.05 9.69 -1.06
C LYS A 203 20.12 10.96 -1.90
N LYS A 204 21.27 11.67 -1.87
CA LYS A 204 21.44 12.95 -2.59
C LYS A 204 21.22 12.80 -4.10
N ASN A 205 21.85 11.82 -4.73
CA ASN A 205 21.69 11.60 -6.18
C ASN A 205 20.28 11.16 -6.55
N LEU A 206 19.67 10.29 -5.75
CA LEU A 206 18.28 9.87 -5.94
C LEU A 206 17.32 11.06 -5.84
N MET A 207 17.53 11.95 -4.86
CA MET A 207 16.75 13.18 -4.69
C MET A 207 16.82 14.09 -5.91
N GLU A 208 18.04 14.31 -6.42
CA GLU A 208 18.26 15.15 -7.61
C GLU A 208 17.60 14.54 -8.86
N GLU A 209 17.70 13.22 -9.01
CA GLU A 209 17.09 12.45 -10.09
C GLU A 209 15.55 12.56 -10.05
N LEU A 210 14.92 12.26 -8.92
CA LEU A 210 13.46 12.32 -8.76
C LEU A 210 12.93 13.74 -8.97
N ARG A 211 13.61 14.77 -8.44
CA ARG A 211 13.25 16.16 -8.69
C ARG A 211 13.38 16.56 -10.17
N LYS A 212 14.37 15.99 -10.87
CA LYS A 212 14.55 16.24 -12.31
C LYS A 212 13.42 15.60 -13.09
N ILE A 213 13.06 14.36 -12.77
CA ILE A 213 11.92 13.63 -13.35
C ILE A 213 10.63 14.41 -13.13
N ASP A 214 10.33 14.83 -11.90
CA ASP A 214 9.10 15.58 -11.59
C ASP A 214 9.00 16.88 -12.39
N ARG A 215 10.11 17.63 -12.50
CA ARG A 215 10.15 18.85 -13.32
C ARG A 215 9.90 18.57 -14.81
N VAL A 216 10.41 17.47 -15.33
CA VAL A 216 10.16 17.06 -16.72
C VAL A 216 8.68 16.76 -16.92
N VAL A 217 8.07 15.95 -16.05
CA VAL A 217 6.63 15.63 -16.13
C VAL A 217 5.79 16.89 -16.06
N GLN A 218 6.07 17.79 -15.11
CA GLN A 218 5.33 19.04 -14.94
C GLN A 218 5.39 19.95 -16.17
N ARG A 219 6.55 19.99 -16.83
CA ARG A 219 6.73 20.83 -18.02
C ARG A 219 6.11 20.22 -19.27
N GLU A 220 6.25 18.89 -19.45
CA GLU A 220 5.85 18.22 -20.69
C GLU A 220 4.38 17.81 -20.70
N LEU A 221 3.79 17.50 -19.54
CA LEU A 221 2.41 17.06 -19.39
C LEU A 221 1.68 17.86 -18.29
N PRO A 222 1.61 19.22 -18.39
CA PRO A 222 1.01 20.04 -17.35
C PRO A 222 -0.49 19.77 -17.15
N GLU A 223 -1.16 19.25 -18.17
CA GLU A 223 -2.59 18.88 -18.14
C GLU A 223 -2.86 17.50 -17.53
N TYR A 224 -1.83 16.67 -17.33
CA TYR A 224 -1.98 15.36 -16.70
C TYR A 224 -1.94 15.49 -15.18
N ARG A 225 -2.82 14.76 -14.52
CA ARG A 225 -2.75 14.62 -13.06
C ARG A 225 -1.50 13.83 -12.68
N ARG A 226 -0.74 14.35 -11.72
CA ARG A 226 0.47 13.69 -11.22
C ARG A 226 0.16 12.95 -9.93
N GLU A 227 0.62 11.72 -9.86
CA GLU A 227 0.55 10.88 -8.67
C GLU A 227 1.94 10.29 -8.41
N THR A 228 2.41 10.41 -7.18
CA THR A 228 3.65 9.79 -6.73
C THR A 228 3.31 8.73 -5.70
N LEU A 229 3.44 7.47 -6.08
CA LEU A 229 3.19 6.35 -5.19
C LEU A 229 4.51 5.79 -4.65
N LEU A 230 4.63 5.82 -3.33
CA LEU A 230 5.72 5.18 -2.62
C LEU A 230 5.41 3.68 -2.46
N VAL A 231 6.25 2.84 -3.04
CA VAL A 231 6.15 1.39 -2.89
C VAL A 231 6.98 0.94 -1.71
N LEU A 232 6.34 0.28 -0.75
CA LEU A 232 6.94 -0.22 0.48
C LEU A 232 6.74 -1.73 0.59
N ASP A 233 7.71 -2.39 1.21
CA ASP A 233 7.66 -3.82 1.51
C ASP A 233 7.03 -4.03 2.90
N GLY A 234 5.84 -4.62 2.96
CA GLY A 234 5.11 -4.89 4.20
C GLY A 234 5.83 -5.83 5.18
N THR A 235 6.85 -6.57 4.70
CA THR A 235 7.65 -7.44 5.60
C THR A 235 8.65 -6.66 6.46
N THR A 236 8.90 -5.39 6.15
CA THR A 236 9.91 -4.58 6.84
C THR A 236 9.40 -3.88 8.10
N GLY A 237 8.07 -3.86 8.35
CA GLY A 237 7.46 -3.27 9.54
C GLY A 237 7.85 -1.81 9.72
N GLN A 238 8.29 -1.43 10.92
CA GLN A 238 8.68 -0.05 11.25
C GLN A 238 9.75 0.56 10.32
N ASN A 239 10.62 -0.24 9.70
CA ASN A 239 11.56 0.26 8.71
C ASN A 239 10.86 0.85 7.46
N ALA A 240 9.63 0.41 7.14
CA ALA A 240 8.84 1.00 6.06
C ALA A 240 8.46 2.46 6.38
N ILE A 241 8.17 2.76 7.65
CA ILE A 241 7.84 4.11 8.12
C ILE A 241 9.05 5.04 7.98
N GLU A 242 10.24 4.58 8.38
CA GLU A 242 11.46 5.37 8.23
C GLU A 242 11.77 5.64 6.74
N GLN A 243 11.62 4.64 5.87
CA GLN A 243 11.73 4.85 4.43
C GLN A 243 10.72 5.88 3.93
N ALA A 244 9.47 5.82 4.38
CA ALA A 244 8.44 6.76 3.97
C ALA A 244 8.75 8.19 4.40
N LYS A 245 9.27 8.41 5.61
CA LYS A 245 9.77 9.71 6.07
C LYS A 245 10.89 10.22 5.17
N GLU A 246 11.88 9.37 4.89
CA GLU A 246 13.01 9.75 4.03
C GLU A 246 12.61 10.13 2.60
N PHE A 247 11.65 9.42 2.00
CA PHE A 247 11.12 9.77 0.68
C PHE A 247 10.22 11.01 0.73
N GLY A 248 9.45 11.22 1.82
CA GLY A 248 8.64 12.41 2.04
C GLY A 248 9.46 13.72 2.09
N ASP A 249 10.72 13.65 2.57
CA ASP A 249 11.66 14.78 2.50
C ASP A 249 12.09 15.11 1.05
N ILE A 250 11.87 14.21 0.11
CA ILE A 250 12.38 14.30 -1.26
C ILE A 250 11.32 14.81 -2.24
N CYS A 251 10.11 14.27 -2.14
CA CYS A 251 9.02 14.53 -3.07
C CYS A 251 7.66 14.41 -2.37
N ASP A 252 6.67 15.06 -2.97
CA ASP A 252 5.28 14.98 -2.52
C ASP A 252 4.73 13.60 -2.84
N ILE A 253 4.53 12.79 -1.81
CA ILE A 253 3.95 11.45 -1.92
C ILE A 253 2.43 11.58 -1.85
N SER A 254 1.72 11.11 -2.87
CA SER A 254 0.26 11.13 -2.93
C SER A 254 -0.39 9.86 -2.39
N GLY A 255 0.39 8.82 -2.14
CA GLY A 255 -0.08 7.57 -1.57
C GLY A 255 0.98 6.48 -1.52
N VAL A 256 0.62 5.38 -0.87
CA VAL A 256 1.49 4.23 -0.65
C VAL A 256 0.93 2.98 -1.34
N VAL A 257 1.84 2.19 -1.91
CA VAL A 257 1.58 0.80 -2.32
C VAL A 257 2.29 -0.12 -1.35
N LEU A 258 1.56 -0.89 -0.58
CA LEU A 258 2.13 -1.84 0.38
C LEU A 258 2.16 -3.24 -0.22
N THR A 259 3.35 -3.76 -0.49
CA THR A 259 3.57 -5.05 -1.16
C THR A 259 3.94 -6.17 -0.18
N LYS A 260 3.90 -7.43 -0.64
CA LYS A 260 4.38 -8.63 0.08
C LYS A 260 3.70 -8.87 1.43
N LEU A 261 2.44 -8.47 1.57
CA LEU A 261 1.68 -8.71 2.79
C LEU A 261 1.48 -10.20 3.07
N ASP A 262 1.49 -11.05 2.04
CA ASP A 262 1.42 -12.51 2.12
C ASP A 262 2.62 -13.16 2.83
N GLY A 263 3.74 -12.47 2.88
CA GLY A 263 4.95 -12.94 3.57
C GLY A 263 5.10 -12.45 5.02
N SER A 264 4.24 -11.54 5.49
CA SER A 264 4.49 -10.72 6.67
C SER A 264 3.65 -11.09 7.88
N ALA A 265 4.29 -11.07 9.07
CA ALA A 265 3.60 -11.00 10.36
C ALA A 265 3.35 -9.54 10.83
N LYS A 266 3.63 -8.56 9.95
CA LYS A 266 3.71 -7.13 10.26
C LYS A 266 2.62 -6.29 9.56
N GLY A 267 1.43 -6.85 9.39
CA GLY A 267 0.32 -6.18 8.71
C GLY A 267 -0.14 -4.88 9.38
N GLY A 268 0.06 -4.71 10.68
CA GLY A 268 -0.25 -3.46 11.38
C GLY A 268 0.45 -2.22 10.81
N VAL A 269 1.54 -2.40 10.06
CA VAL A 269 2.30 -1.30 9.44
C VAL A 269 1.45 -0.39 8.52
N ALA A 270 0.38 -0.91 7.89
CA ALA A 270 -0.53 -0.08 7.10
C ALA A 270 -1.26 0.97 7.97
N ILE A 271 -1.66 0.57 9.18
CA ILE A 271 -2.28 1.47 10.16
C ILE A 271 -1.26 2.52 10.60
N ALA A 272 -0.04 2.09 10.94
CA ALA A 272 1.05 2.98 11.35
C ALA A 272 1.39 4.04 10.28
N ILE A 273 1.53 3.64 9.02
CA ILE A 273 1.82 4.55 7.90
C ILE A 273 0.75 5.64 7.79
N GLN A 274 -0.53 5.27 7.82
CA GLN A 274 -1.61 6.25 7.71
C GLN A 274 -1.72 7.15 8.93
N ALA A 275 -1.57 6.59 10.14
CA ALA A 275 -1.66 7.35 11.39
C ALA A 275 -0.47 8.32 11.54
N GLU A 276 0.77 7.82 11.40
CA GLU A 276 1.97 8.61 11.68
C GLU A 276 2.32 9.59 10.57
N LEU A 277 2.15 9.18 9.30
CA LEU A 277 2.64 9.95 8.16
C LEU A 277 1.51 10.68 7.42
N LYS A 278 0.25 10.38 7.75
CA LYS A 278 -0.93 10.86 7.04
C LYS A 278 -0.88 10.56 5.53
N LEU A 279 -0.15 9.51 5.16
CA LEU A 279 -0.03 9.04 3.78
C LEU A 279 -1.07 7.93 3.53
N PRO A 280 -1.99 8.09 2.55
CA PRO A 280 -3.00 7.09 2.27
C PRO A 280 -2.37 5.82 1.65
N VAL A 281 -2.64 4.66 2.23
CA VAL A 281 -2.33 3.38 1.58
C VAL A 281 -3.35 3.16 0.48
N LYS A 282 -2.97 3.36 -0.79
CA LYS A 282 -3.89 3.27 -1.94
C LYS A 282 -3.98 1.85 -2.52
N TYR A 283 -2.91 1.08 -2.46
CA TYR A 283 -2.89 -0.27 -3.01
C TYR A 283 -2.20 -1.25 -2.07
N ILE A 284 -2.65 -2.50 -2.09
CA ILE A 284 -2.03 -3.61 -1.37
C ILE A 284 -1.72 -4.77 -2.31
N GLY A 285 -0.55 -5.40 -2.10
CA GLY A 285 -0.10 -6.59 -2.83
C GLY A 285 0.00 -7.80 -1.90
N VAL A 286 -0.68 -8.88 -2.28
CA VAL A 286 -0.79 -10.13 -1.50
C VAL A 286 -0.32 -11.35 -2.32
N GLY A 287 0.63 -11.17 -3.22
CA GLY A 287 1.19 -12.25 -4.05
C GLY A 287 1.72 -11.77 -5.39
N GLU A 288 2.04 -12.71 -6.29
CA GLU A 288 2.77 -12.46 -7.54
C GLU A 288 1.87 -12.27 -8.78
N LYS A 289 0.60 -12.69 -8.74
CA LYS A 289 -0.32 -12.59 -9.88
C LYS A 289 -0.76 -11.14 -10.11
N ILE A 290 -1.23 -10.83 -11.31
CA ILE A 290 -1.78 -9.49 -11.66
C ILE A 290 -2.88 -9.10 -10.67
N ASP A 291 -3.78 -10.02 -10.38
CA ASP A 291 -4.93 -9.80 -9.49
C ASP A 291 -4.57 -9.76 -8.00
N ASP A 292 -3.32 -10.01 -7.64
CA ASP A 292 -2.85 -9.92 -6.25
C ASP A 292 -2.44 -8.50 -5.86
N LEU A 293 -2.51 -7.52 -6.76
CA LEU A 293 -2.46 -6.08 -6.46
C LEU A 293 -3.89 -5.51 -6.52
N ARG A 294 -4.36 -4.92 -5.44
CA ARG A 294 -5.73 -4.37 -5.37
C ARG A 294 -5.74 -2.99 -4.73
N LYS A 295 -6.77 -2.21 -5.07
CA LYS A 295 -7.10 -1.00 -4.33
C LYS A 295 -7.32 -1.33 -2.87
N PHE A 296 -6.83 -0.46 -2.03
CA PHE A 296 -7.02 -0.59 -0.59
C PHE A 296 -8.50 -0.33 -0.23
N ASP A 297 -9.04 -1.21 0.59
CA ASP A 297 -10.35 -1.10 1.20
C ASP A 297 -10.15 -1.26 2.71
N ALA A 298 -10.31 -0.18 3.46
CA ALA A 298 -10.11 -0.14 4.89
C ALA A 298 -11.00 -1.16 5.62
N GLY A 299 -12.26 -1.30 5.19
CA GLY A 299 -13.19 -2.25 5.77
C GLY A 299 -12.71 -3.68 5.62
N GLN A 300 -12.40 -4.11 4.39
CA GLN A 300 -11.91 -5.46 4.13
C GLN A 300 -10.56 -5.73 4.80
N TYR A 301 -9.67 -4.73 4.84
CA TYR A 301 -8.35 -4.88 5.45
C TYR A 301 -8.46 -5.11 6.95
N VAL A 302 -9.22 -4.27 7.64
CA VAL A 302 -9.43 -4.37 9.10
C VAL A 302 -10.22 -5.64 9.43
N GLU A 303 -11.25 -5.98 8.67
CA GLU A 303 -11.95 -7.25 8.82
C GLU A 303 -11.03 -8.46 8.63
N ALA A 304 -10.15 -8.44 7.61
CA ALA A 304 -9.19 -9.51 7.39
C ALA A 304 -8.14 -9.59 8.51
N LEU A 305 -7.71 -8.43 9.04
CA LEU A 305 -6.73 -8.36 10.13
C LEU A 305 -7.30 -8.89 11.44
N PHE A 306 -8.56 -8.55 11.75
CA PHE A 306 -9.25 -8.92 13.00
C PHE A 306 -10.25 -10.08 12.84
N ALA A 307 -10.21 -10.82 11.71
CA ALA A 307 -11.10 -11.96 11.48
C ALA A 307 -10.94 -13.01 12.59
N ARG A 308 -12.06 -13.46 13.18
CA ARG A 308 -12.06 -14.56 14.16
C ARG A 308 -11.56 -15.85 13.54
N LYS A 309 -11.01 -16.76 14.36
CA LYS A 309 -10.76 -18.15 13.91
C LYS A 309 -12.08 -18.74 13.40
N PRO A 310 -12.07 -19.47 12.28
CA PRO A 310 -13.17 -20.38 12.02
C PRO A 310 -13.23 -21.38 13.21
N ASP A 311 -14.42 -21.54 13.79
CA ASP A 311 -14.64 -22.50 14.87
C ASP A 311 -14.16 -23.88 14.40
N ARG A 312 -13.36 -24.56 15.23
CA ARG A 312 -12.77 -25.87 14.93
C ARG A 312 -13.78 -27.00 14.65
N GLU A 313 -15.08 -26.71 14.86
CA GLU A 313 -16.14 -27.71 14.67
C GLU A 313 -16.52 -27.98 13.21
N SER A 314 -16.05 -27.19 12.24
CA SER A 314 -16.35 -27.38 10.81
C SER A 314 -15.30 -28.19 10.02
N GLU A 315 -14.18 -28.56 10.62
CA GLU A 315 -13.14 -29.38 9.94
C GLU A 315 -13.25 -30.90 10.24
N GLU A 316 -14.11 -31.32 11.18
CA GLU A 316 -14.33 -32.74 11.49
C GLU A 316 -15.55 -33.37 10.76
N GLU A 317 -16.31 -32.59 9.98
CA GLU A 317 -17.49 -33.05 9.23
C GLU A 317 -17.32 -33.00 7.67
N ALA A 318 -16.10 -32.85 7.14
CA ALA A 318 -15.90 -32.85 5.68
C ALA A 318 -15.03 -34.02 5.19
#